data_65f58419a6983c3c6019a87f3b0063ad
#
_entry.id   65f58419a6983c3c6019a87f3b0063ad
#
_cell.length_a   1.000
_cell.length_b   1.000
_cell.length_c   1.000
_cell.angle_alpha   90.00
_cell.angle_beta   90.00
_cell.angle_gamma   90.00
#
_symmetry.space_group_name_H-M   'P 1'
#
loop_
_entity.id
_entity.type
_entity.pdbx_description
1 polymer ?
#
loop_
_entity_poly.entity_id
_entity_poly.type
_entity_poly.pdbx_seq_one_letter_code
_entity_poly.pdbx_strand_id
1 'polypeptide(L)'
;MDDLENLRKRAKQLVRQHRDRSHVVAARLRRSLPRFRGMTDRAVLDADFALHDAQAVIAAELGFASWADLKEAPPMSTPIEATELRLTRGLPCVFVTDVERAVRFYRDTLGFDVAYTYGEPPFWGEVGRDDVAFNLRHTDESPWRPGVRDGEQLLSVSITTTDAKALFLRYQEAGVDFQERLRRKPWDAIEFVVRDPDGNLILFGSPA
;
A
#
# COMPACT_ATOMS: atom_id res chain seq x y z
N MET A 1 -20.61 5.43 10.59
CA MET A 1 -21.58 6.57 10.55
C MET A 1 -21.03 7.65 11.44
N ASP A 2 -20.62 8.79 10.89
CA ASP A 2 -20.34 9.95 11.73
C ASP A 2 -21.68 10.47 12.23
N ASP A 3 -22.04 10.12 13.45
CA ASP A 3 -23.21 10.65 14.13
C ASP A 3 -23.12 12.18 14.17
N LEU A 4 -24.23 12.89 14.02
CA LEU A 4 -24.30 14.36 14.08
C LEU A 4 -23.62 14.92 15.34
N GLU A 5 -23.64 14.16 16.44
CA GLU A 5 -22.91 14.50 17.66
C GLU A 5 -21.39 14.47 17.44
N ASN A 6 -20.89 13.51 16.68
CA ASN A 6 -19.46 13.38 16.34
C ASN A 6 -19.01 14.55 15.45
N LEU A 7 -19.83 14.93 14.47
CA LEU A 7 -19.59 16.09 13.60
C LEU A 7 -19.57 17.41 14.40
N ARG A 8 -20.45 17.55 15.40
CA ARG A 8 -20.44 18.68 16.34
C ARG A 8 -19.14 18.72 17.18
N LYS A 9 -18.68 17.58 17.64
CA LYS A 9 -17.39 17.46 18.38
C LYS A 9 -16.22 17.88 17.49
N ARG A 10 -16.18 17.42 16.23
CA ARG A 10 -15.17 17.81 15.23
C ARG A 10 -15.18 19.33 14.97
N ALA A 11 -16.35 19.95 14.83
CA ALA A 11 -16.46 21.38 14.64
C ALA A 11 -15.91 22.17 15.86
N LYS A 12 -16.26 21.76 17.10
CA LYS A 12 -15.69 22.35 18.32
C LYS A 12 -14.16 22.17 18.42
N GLN A 13 -13.66 21.03 18.04
CA GLN A 13 -12.23 20.77 18.00
C GLN A 13 -11.52 21.67 16.98
N LEU A 14 -12.11 21.90 15.81
CA LEU A 14 -11.55 22.79 14.80
C LEU A 14 -11.42 24.24 15.30
N VAL A 15 -12.46 24.76 16.02
CA VAL A 15 -12.41 26.08 16.67
C VAL A 15 -11.26 26.13 17.68
N ARG A 16 -11.11 25.09 18.51
CA ARG A 16 -9.98 25.03 19.49
C ARG A 16 -8.64 25.06 18.79
N GLN A 17 -8.44 24.23 17.76
CA GLN A 17 -7.19 24.16 16.98
C GLN A 17 -6.85 25.50 16.31
N HIS A 18 -7.84 26.25 15.82
CA HIS A 18 -7.65 27.58 15.29
C HIS A 18 -7.19 28.56 16.38
N ARG A 19 -7.86 28.58 17.53
CA ARG A 19 -7.48 29.41 18.68
C ARG A 19 -6.07 29.09 19.21
N ASP A 20 -5.70 27.80 19.17
CA ASP A 20 -4.37 27.31 19.56
C ASP A 20 -3.31 27.55 18.46
N ARG A 21 -3.68 28.28 17.38
CA ARG A 21 -2.83 28.69 16.26
C ARG A 21 -2.13 27.54 15.55
N SER A 22 -2.80 26.42 15.42
CA SER A 22 -2.28 25.24 14.72
C SER A 22 -2.14 25.52 13.21
N HIS A 23 -0.93 25.50 12.67
CA HIS A 23 -0.67 25.73 11.24
C HIS A 23 -1.40 24.74 10.30
N VAL A 24 -1.65 23.52 10.76
CA VAL A 24 -2.40 22.50 9.99
C VAL A 24 -3.81 22.99 9.66
N VAL A 25 -4.41 23.81 10.53
CA VAL A 25 -5.77 24.34 10.35
C VAL A 25 -5.82 25.37 9.22
N ALA A 26 -4.83 26.23 9.07
CA ALA A 26 -4.84 27.28 8.06
C ALA A 26 -4.99 26.75 6.63
N ALA A 27 -4.26 25.70 6.28
CA ALA A 27 -4.38 25.05 4.97
C ALA A 27 -5.76 24.42 4.73
N ARG A 28 -6.36 23.86 5.78
CA ARG A 28 -7.71 23.29 5.76
C ARG A 28 -8.78 24.35 5.52
N LEU A 29 -8.71 25.47 6.24
CA LEU A 29 -9.64 26.58 6.13
C LEU A 29 -9.59 27.24 4.73
N ARG A 30 -8.39 27.41 4.14
CA ARG A 30 -8.26 27.94 2.77
C ARG A 30 -8.94 27.07 1.73
N ARG A 31 -8.92 25.76 1.90
CA ARG A 31 -9.58 24.84 0.97
C ARG A 31 -11.10 24.87 1.09
N SER A 32 -11.61 24.97 2.31
CA SER A 32 -13.03 24.79 2.58
C SER A 32 -13.83 26.12 2.58
N LEU A 33 -13.20 27.24 2.92
CA LEU A 33 -13.89 28.53 3.03
C LEU A 33 -13.36 29.58 2.02
N PRO A 34 -14.19 30.06 1.09
CA PRO A 34 -13.78 31.02 0.06
C PRO A 34 -13.12 32.30 0.62
N ARG A 35 -13.56 32.78 1.78
CA ARG A 35 -13.02 34.00 2.42
C ARG A 35 -11.55 33.89 2.82
N PHE A 36 -11.02 32.70 2.96
CA PHE A 36 -9.62 32.46 3.32
C PHE A 36 -8.71 32.15 2.13
N ARG A 37 -9.27 32.04 0.91
CA ARG A 37 -8.48 31.77 -0.29
C ARG A 37 -7.44 32.85 -0.53
N GLY A 38 -6.19 32.47 -0.77
CA GLY A 38 -5.09 33.40 -1.03
C GLY A 38 -4.50 34.06 0.22
N MET A 39 -5.06 33.85 1.41
CA MET A 39 -4.50 34.38 2.65
C MET A 39 -3.27 33.59 3.11
N THR A 40 -2.32 34.25 3.77
CA THR A 40 -1.20 33.57 4.44
C THR A 40 -1.68 32.81 5.67
N ASP A 41 -0.91 31.83 6.15
CA ASP A 41 -1.26 31.06 7.37
C ASP A 41 -1.47 31.98 8.56
N ARG A 42 -0.61 32.98 8.73
CA ARG A 42 -0.74 33.96 9.80
C ARG A 42 -2.05 34.73 9.71
N ALA A 43 -2.40 35.24 8.52
CA ALA A 43 -3.63 35.99 8.31
C ALA A 43 -4.88 35.15 8.57
N VAL A 44 -4.87 33.86 8.19
CA VAL A 44 -5.96 32.91 8.48
C VAL A 44 -6.10 32.68 9.98
N LEU A 45 -4.97 32.51 10.69
CA LEU A 45 -4.95 32.25 12.14
C LEU A 45 -5.20 33.52 13.01
N ASP A 46 -5.05 34.72 12.44
CA ASP A 46 -5.37 35.99 13.08
C ASP A 46 -6.84 36.41 12.84
N ALA A 47 -7.51 35.81 11.89
CA ALA A 47 -8.90 36.13 11.53
C ALA A 47 -9.89 35.53 12.55
N ASP A 48 -11.05 36.17 12.68
CA ASP A 48 -12.15 35.62 13.48
C ASP A 48 -12.63 34.31 12.89
N PHE A 49 -12.76 33.31 13.76
CA PHE A 49 -13.22 31.96 13.39
C PHE A 49 -14.11 31.39 14.48
N ALA A 50 -15.39 31.30 14.18
CA ALA A 50 -16.42 30.88 15.11
C ALA A 50 -16.92 29.45 14.83
N LEU A 51 -17.80 28.94 15.70
CA LEU A 51 -18.35 27.59 15.56
C LEU A 51 -19.13 27.41 14.26
N HIS A 52 -19.84 28.42 13.79
CA HIS A 52 -20.59 28.33 12.53
C HIS A 52 -19.64 28.19 11.31
N ASP A 53 -18.45 28.83 11.35
CA ASP A 53 -17.44 28.65 10.32
C ASP A 53 -16.88 27.22 10.32
N ALA A 54 -16.61 26.68 11.50
CA ALA A 54 -16.14 25.30 11.64
C ALA A 54 -17.21 24.30 11.15
N GLN A 55 -18.46 24.58 11.41
CA GLN A 55 -19.57 23.79 10.89
C GLN A 55 -19.67 23.86 9.36
N ALA A 56 -19.46 25.06 8.76
CA ALA A 56 -19.42 25.22 7.31
C ALA A 56 -18.24 24.46 6.69
N VAL A 57 -17.07 24.46 7.34
CA VAL A 57 -15.92 23.64 6.90
C VAL A 57 -16.28 22.15 6.87
N ILE A 58 -16.85 21.62 7.95
CA ILE A 58 -17.25 20.21 8.05
C ILE A 58 -18.30 19.86 6.99
N ALA A 59 -19.29 20.73 6.78
CA ALA A 59 -20.33 20.52 5.75
C ALA A 59 -19.70 20.47 4.34
N ALA A 60 -18.84 21.44 4.00
CA ALA A 60 -18.16 21.48 2.71
C ALA A 60 -17.27 20.27 2.45
N GLU A 61 -16.56 19.77 3.47
CA GLU A 61 -15.74 18.55 3.38
C GLU A 61 -16.56 17.28 3.13
N LEU A 62 -17.81 17.28 3.57
CA LEU A 62 -18.76 16.18 3.35
C LEU A 62 -19.63 16.38 2.08
N GLY A 63 -19.36 17.44 1.28
CA GLY A 63 -20.04 17.70 0.02
C GLY A 63 -21.38 18.42 0.16
N PHE A 64 -21.69 18.99 1.33
CA PHE A 64 -22.91 19.76 1.56
C PHE A 64 -22.68 21.26 1.42
N ALA A 65 -23.68 21.98 0.88
CA ALA A 65 -23.59 23.43 0.70
C ALA A 65 -23.64 24.18 2.04
N SER A 66 -24.33 23.64 3.05
CA SER A 66 -24.42 24.22 4.39
C SER A 66 -24.52 23.19 5.50
N TRP A 67 -24.30 23.62 6.74
CA TRP A 67 -24.54 22.81 7.95
C TRP A 67 -26.04 22.46 8.13
N ALA A 68 -26.94 23.30 7.64
CA ALA A 68 -28.35 23.03 7.63
C ALA A 68 -28.68 21.85 6.71
N ASP A 69 -28.19 21.89 5.47
CA ASP A 69 -28.35 20.80 4.48
C ASP A 69 -27.81 19.47 5.01
N LEU A 70 -26.65 19.51 5.67
CA LEU A 70 -26.06 18.32 6.30
C LEU A 70 -26.94 17.75 7.42
N LYS A 71 -27.65 18.60 8.19
CA LYS A 71 -28.58 18.15 9.25
C LYS A 71 -29.88 17.60 8.70
N GLU A 72 -30.36 18.18 7.60
CA GLU A 72 -31.62 17.81 6.95
C GLU A 72 -31.44 16.66 5.97
N ALA A 73 -30.16 16.39 5.58
CA ALA A 73 -29.86 15.22 4.79
C ALA A 73 -30.43 13.99 5.51
N PRO A 74 -31.24 13.15 4.84
CA PRO A 74 -31.64 11.88 5.41
C PRO A 74 -30.34 11.19 5.89
N PRO A 75 -30.40 10.48 7.03
CA PRO A 75 -29.21 9.77 7.49
C PRO A 75 -28.66 9.08 6.26
N MET A 76 -27.36 9.29 5.96
CA MET A 76 -26.68 8.64 4.83
C MET A 76 -26.57 7.13 5.12
N SER A 77 -27.74 6.58 5.30
CA SER A 77 -28.08 5.18 5.30
C SER A 77 -28.93 4.92 4.05
N THR A 78 -28.30 5.05 2.88
CA THR A 78 -28.39 3.85 2.09
C THR A 78 -27.66 2.82 2.93
N PRO A 79 -28.26 1.71 3.32
CA PRO A 79 -27.46 0.54 3.56
C PRO A 79 -26.77 0.36 2.20
N ILE A 80 -25.51 0.75 2.07
CA ILE A 80 -24.57 -0.16 1.45
C ILE A 80 -24.90 -1.41 2.26
N GLU A 81 -25.65 -2.36 1.67
CA GLU A 81 -25.68 -3.73 2.18
C GLU A 81 -24.30 -3.89 2.72
N ALA A 82 -24.14 -4.16 4.00
CA ALA A 82 -22.84 -4.18 4.63
C ALA A 82 -22.11 -5.34 3.93
N THR A 83 -21.61 -5.04 2.75
CA THR A 83 -20.61 -5.85 2.08
C THR A 83 -19.55 -5.83 3.12
N GLU A 84 -19.54 -6.91 3.88
CA GLU A 84 -18.67 -7.13 5.04
C GLU A 84 -17.31 -6.65 4.61
N LEU A 85 -16.82 -5.56 5.20
CA LEU A 85 -15.59 -4.90 4.80
C LEU A 85 -14.48 -5.90 5.07
N ARG A 86 -14.03 -6.60 4.02
CA ARG A 86 -13.08 -7.70 4.09
C ARG A 86 -11.80 -7.31 3.38
N LEU A 87 -10.68 -7.57 4.03
CA LEU A 87 -9.40 -7.59 3.34
C LEU A 87 -9.34 -8.89 2.52
N THR A 88 -9.27 -8.77 1.21
CA THR A 88 -9.41 -9.93 0.30
C THR A 88 -8.08 -10.49 -0.18
N ARG A 89 -7.02 -9.65 -0.22
CA ARG A 89 -5.71 -10.06 -0.74
C ARG A 89 -4.62 -9.14 -0.22
N GLY A 90 -3.47 -9.71 0.14
CA GLY A 90 -2.22 -9.00 0.37
C GLY A 90 -1.17 -9.51 -0.61
N LEU A 91 -0.43 -8.61 -1.26
CA LEU A 91 0.62 -8.97 -2.21
C LEU A 91 1.95 -8.40 -1.76
N PRO A 92 3.01 -9.20 -1.65
CA PRO A 92 4.37 -8.70 -1.56
C PRO A 92 4.69 -7.79 -2.74
N CYS A 93 5.58 -6.82 -2.53
CA CYS A 93 6.07 -5.95 -3.59
C CYS A 93 7.58 -6.17 -3.74
N VAL A 94 8.00 -6.70 -4.88
CA VAL A 94 9.40 -6.98 -5.23
C VAL A 94 9.93 -5.81 -6.06
N PHE A 95 11.05 -5.23 -5.64
CA PHE A 95 11.65 -4.09 -6.31
C PHE A 95 12.66 -4.56 -7.35
N VAL A 96 12.55 -4.03 -8.58
CA VAL A 96 13.36 -4.40 -9.73
C VAL A 96 13.79 -3.18 -10.52
N THR A 97 14.94 -3.22 -11.15
CA THR A 97 15.44 -2.10 -11.98
C THR A 97 14.91 -2.14 -13.41
N ASP A 98 14.36 -3.29 -13.83
CA ASP A 98 13.75 -3.49 -15.15
C ASP A 98 12.59 -4.49 -15.01
N VAL A 99 11.36 -3.97 -15.11
CA VAL A 99 10.14 -4.80 -14.95
C VAL A 99 10.01 -5.84 -16.07
N GLU A 100 10.39 -5.52 -17.31
CA GLU A 100 10.30 -6.47 -18.43
C GLU A 100 11.28 -7.63 -18.25
N ARG A 101 12.52 -7.34 -17.82
CA ARG A 101 13.52 -8.36 -17.51
C ARG A 101 13.04 -9.27 -16.37
N ALA A 102 12.51 -8.68 -15.31
CA ALA A 102 11.96 -9.43 -14.19
C ALA A 102 10.77 -10.31 -14.61
N VAL A 103 9.83 -9.77 -15.38
CA VAL A 103 8.70 -10.52 -15.94
C VAL A 103 9.17 -11.72 -16.75
N ARG A 104 10.15 -11.54 -17.64
CA ARG A 104 10.73 -12.66 -18.41
C ARG A 104 11.31 -13.72 -17.49
N PHE A 105 12.07 -13.34 -16.47
CA PHE A 105 12.65 -14.29 -15.52
C PHE A 105 11.57 -15.08 -14.78
N TYR A 106 10.59 -14.40 -14.19
CA TYR A 106 9.54 -15.07 -13.43
C TYR A 106 8.68 -15.97 -14.32
N ARG A 107 8.36 -15.54 -15.55
CA ARG A 107 7.56 -16.32 -16.50
C ARG A 107 8.35 -17.49 -17.10
N ASP A 108 9.50 -17.20 -17.72
CA ASP A 108 10.18 -18.17 -18.58
C ASP A 108 11.05 -19.13 -17.78
N THR A 109 11.57 -18.69 -16.60
CA THR A 109 12.46 -19.49 -15.77
C THR A 109 11.75 -20.13 -14.59
N LEU A 110 10.88 -19.39 -13.88
CA LEU A 110 10.20 -19.89 -12.69
C LEU A 110 8.78 -20.39 -12.96
N GLY A 111 8.24 -20.14 -14.16
CA GLY A 111 6.91 -20.64 -14.59
C GLY A 111 5.74 -19.92 -13.93
N PHE A 112 5.88 -18.62 -13.65
CA PHE A 112 4.79 -17.76 -13.24
C PHE A 112 4.04 -17.22 -14.46
N ASP A 113 2.76 -16.97 -14.34
CA ASP A 113 1.98 -16.22 -15.31
C ASP A 113 2.10 -14.72 -15.06
N VAL A 114 1.99 -13.94 -16.15
CA VAL A 114 1.97 -12.48 -16.08
C VAL A 114 0.52 -12.03 -16.07
N ALA A 115 0.06 -11.51 -14.95
CA ALA A 115 -1.31 -11.00 -14.84
C ALA A 115 -1.48 -9.69 -15.63
N TYR A 116 -0.55 -8.76 -15.46
CA TYR A 116 -0.47 -7.50 -16.22
C TYR A 116 0.88 -6.82 -16.03
N THR A 117 1.16 -5.84 -16.92
CA THR A 117 2.20 -4.82 -16.75
C THR A 117 1.56 -3.45 -17.00
N TYR A 118 2.11 -2.40 -16.38
CA TYR A 118 1.60 -1.04 -16.49
C TYR A 118 2.74 -0.02 -16.70
N GLY A 119 2.52 0.90 -17.63
CA GLY A 119 3.47 1.97 -18.02
C GLY A 119 4.21 1.68 -19.32
N GLU A 120 4.84 2.72 -19.91
CA GLU A 120 5.70 2.62 -21.09
C GLU A 120 6.91 3.56 -20.94
N PRO A 121 8.11 3.02 -20.58
CA PRO A 121 8.38 1.63 -20.24
C PRO A 121 7.63 1.16 -18.97
N PRO A 122 7.41 -0.16 -18.80
CA PRO A 122 6.68 -0.65 -17.65
C PRO A 122 7.38 -0.33 -16.32
N PHE A 123 6.63 0.23 -15.38
CA PHE A 123 7.11 0.52 -14.03
C PHE A 123 6.41 -0.28 -12.93
N TRP A 124 5.38 -1.04 -13.31
CA TRP A 124 4.62 -1.92 -12.45
C TRP A 124 4.22 -3.19 -13.18
N GLY A 125 4.16 -4.32 -12.48
CA GLY A 125 3.64 -5.57 -13.00
C GLY A 125 3.16 -6.48 -11.86
N GLU A 126 2.35 -7.47 -12.19
CA GLU A 126 1.95 -8.55 -11.30
C GLU A 126 2.24 -9.88 -11.97
N VAL A 127 2.90 -10.78 -11.22
CA VAL A 127 3.11 -12.16 -11.61
C VAL A 127 2.47 -13.09 -10.59
N GLY A 128 1.92 -14.21 -11.06
CA GLY A 128 1.27 -15.17 -10.19
C GLY A 128 1.40 -16.59 -10.70
N ARG A 129 1.27 -17.56 -9.80
CA ARG A 129 1.22 -18.99 -10.12
C ARG A 129 0.44 -19.70 -9.03
N ASP A 130 -0.55 -20.48 -9.42
CA ASP A 130 -1.48 -21.13 -8.51
C ASP A 130 -2.12 -20.07 -7.56
N ASP A 131 -2.04 -20.24 -6.25
CA ASP A 131 -2.55 -19.28 -5.25
C ASP A 131 -1.54 -18.21 -4.83
N VAL A 132 -0.37 -18.15 -5.47
CA VAL A 132 0.71 -17.20 -5.14
C VAL A 132 0.76 -16.10 -6.17
N ALA A 133 0.82 -14.85 -5.71
CA ALA A 133 1.10 -13.71 -6.57
C ALA A 133 1.86 -12.62 -5.82
N PHE A 134 2.58 -11.79 -6.56
CA PHE A 134 3.27 -10.61 -6.03
C PHE A 134 3.48 -9.56 -7.12
N ASN A 135 3.67 -8.33 -6.67
CA ASN A 135 3.90 -7.20 -7.55
C ASN A 135 5.40 -7.02 -7.84
N LEU A 136 5.70 -6.56 -9.06
CA LEU A 136 7.01 -6.08 -9.48
C LEU A 136 6.94 -4.56 -9.58
N ARG A 137 7.81 -3.85 -8.87
CA ARG A 137 7.87 -2.39 -8.86
C ARG A 137 9.23 -1.91 -9.34
N HIS A 138 9.23 -1.06 -10.37
CA HIS A 138 10.45 -0.42 -10.84
C HIS A 138 11.04 0.53 -9.80
N THR A 139 12.36 0.49 -9.66
CA THR A 139 13.18 1.46 -8.94
C THR A 139 14.42 1.77 -9.77
N ASP A 140 14.87 3.03 -9.76
CA ASP A 140 16.05 3.44 -10.53
C ASP A 140 17.32 2.73 -10.05
N GLU A 141 17.38 2.44 -8.75
CA GLU A 141 18.49 1.71 -8.13
C GLU A 141 17.95 0.58 -7.26
N SER A 142 18.76 -0.46 -7.04
CA SER A 142 18.42 -1.52 -6.10
C SER A 142 18.29 -0.94 -4.68
N PRO A 143 17.18 -1.19 -3.97
CA PRO A 143 17.01 -0.73 -2.59
C PRO A 143 17.92 -1.48 -1.60
N TRP A 144 18.62 -2.50 -2.06
CA TRP A 144 19.41 -3.39 -1.22
C TRP A 144 20.85 -2.93 -1.08
N ARG A 145 21.32 -2.84 0.16
CA ARG A 145 22.75 -2.58 0.42
C ARG A 145 23.56 -3.83 0.11
N PRO A 146 24.65 -3.71 -0.67
CA PRO A 146 25.54 -4.83 -0.96
C PRO A 146 26.01 -5.55 0.32
N GLY A 147 25.92 -6.87 0.35
CA GLY A 147 26.35 -7.73 1.46
C GLY A 147 25.38 -7.85 2.63
N VAL A 148 24.54 -6.85 2.92
CA VAL A 148 23.56 -6.92 4.03
C VAL A 148 22.48 -7.93 3.71
N ARG A 149 21.95 -7.87 2.51
CA ARG A 149 20.88 -8.77 2.07
C ARG A 149 21.25 -10.25 2.18
N ASP A 150 22.42 -10.60 1.69
CA ASP A 150 22.90 -11.98 1.65
C ASP A 150 23.28 -12.47 3.05
N GLY A 151 23.95 -11.62 3.84
CA GLY A 151 24.35 -11.92 5.21
C GLY A 151 23.16 -12.12 6.17
N GLU A 152 22.13 -11.30 6.02
CA GLU A 152 20.93 -11.35 6.86
C GLU A 152 19.80 -12.18 6.22
N GLN A 153 19.99 -12.73 5.01
CA GLN A 153 18.97 -13.45 4.23
C GLN A 153 17.65 -12.70 4.12
N LEU A 154 17.70 -11.41 3.73
CA LEU A 154 16.50 -10.57 3.63
C LEU A 154 15.60 -11.03 2.46
N LEU A 155 14.64 -11.86 2.77
CA LEU A 155 13.69 -12.40 1.80
C LEU A 155 12.74 -11.33 1.30
N SER A 156 12.51 -11.30 -0.01
CA SER A 156 11.47 -10.48 -0.64
C SER A 156 10.12 -11.18 -0.62
N VAL A 157 10.12 -12.50 -0.83
CA VAL A 157 8.92 -13.35 -0.82
C VAL A 157 9.25 -14.69 -0.19
N SER A 158 8.33 -15.24 0.60
CA SER A 158 8.38 -16.61 1.11
C SER A 158 7.15 -17.37 0.58
N ILE A 159 7.40 -18.47 -0.11
CA ILE A 159 6.39 -19.26 -0.82
C ILE A 159 6.37 -20.68 -0.26
N THR A 160 5.20 -21.13 0.17
CA THR A 160 4.99 -22.53 0.53
C THR A 160 4.57 -23.32 -0.71
N THR A 161 5.21 -24.45 -0.93
CA THR A 161 4.88 -25.40 -2.00
C THR A 161 4.54 -26.77 -1.41
N THR A 162 3.86 -27.61 -2.16
CA THR A 162 3.55 -28.99 -1.76
C THR A 162 4.78 -29.91 -1.80
N ASP A 163 5.76 -29.62 -2.66
CA ASP A 163 6.99 -30.40 -2.82
C ASP A 163 8.16 -29.49 -3.23
N ALA A 164 8.91 -29.01 -2.24
CA ALA A 164 10.08 -28.18 -2.46
C ALA A 164 11.21 -28.92 -3.20
N LYS A 165 11.32 -30.24 -3.02
CA LYS A 165 12.35 -31.03 -3.69
C LYS A 165 12.11 -31.14 -5.18
N ALA A 166 10.88 -31.46 -5.59
CA ALA A 166 10.52 -31.55 -7.00
C ALA A 166 10.67 -30.19 -7.69
N LEU A 167 10.24 -29.10 -7.02
CA LEU A 167 10.39 -27.75 -7.54
C LEU A 167 11.86 -27.32 -7.66
N PHE A 168 12.70 -27.64 -6.68
CA PHE A 168 14.15 -27.39 -6.71
C PHE A 168 14.80 -28.07 -7.92
N LEU A 169 14.51 -29.35 -8.19
CA LEU A 169 15.09 -30.07 -9.32
C LEU A 169 14.68 -29.44 -10.65
N ARG A 170 13.44 -29.03 -10.79
CA ARG A 170 12.94 -28.30 -11.97
C ARG A 170 13.70 -26.98 -12.19
N TYR A 171 13.92 -26.20 -11.13
CA TYR A 171 14.65 -24.94 -11.21
C TYR A 171 16.15 -25.14 -11.45
N GLN A 172 16.72 -26.22 -10.93
CA GLN A 172 18.11 -26.59 -11.23
C GLN A 172 18.31 -26.94 -12.72
N GLU A 173 17.36 -27.65 -13.34
CA GLU A 173 17.38 -27.94 -14.77
C GLU A 173 17.21 -26.66 -15.61
N ALA A 174 16.46 -25.69 -15.13
CA ALA A 174 16.28 -24.37 -15.76
C ALA A 174 17.47 -23.43 -15.55
N GLY A 175 18.52 -23.83 -14.81
CA GLY A 175 19.73 -23.04 -14.57
C GLY A 175 19.53 -21.86 -13.62
N VAL A 176 18.58 -21.96 -12.69
CA VAL A 176 18.30 -20.91 -11.70
C VAL A 176 19.48 -20.70 -10.76
N ASP A 177 19.77 -19.43 -10.44
CA ASP A 177 20.76 -19.07 -9.41
C ASP A 177 20.17 -19.25 -8.00
N PHE A 178 20.83 -20.11 -7.21
CA PHE A 178 20.40 -20.41 -5.85
C PHE A 178 21.28 -19.68 -4.84
N GLN A 179 20.68 -18.76 -4.07
CA GLN A 179 21.33 -18.21 -2.87
C GLN A 179 21.55 -19.28 -1.82
N GLU A 180 20.56 -20.16 -1.64
CA GLU A 180 20.65 -21.32 -0.77
C GLU A 180 20.09 -22.55 -1.49
N ARG A 181 20.87 -23.63 -1.58
CA ARG A 181 20.42 -24.87 -2.17
C ARG A 181 19.50 -25.64 -1.22
N LEU A 182 18.73 -26.57 -1.77
CA LEU A 182 17.78 -27.38 -1.03
C LEU A 182 18.41 -28.04 0.20
N ARG A 183 17.81 -27.79 1.38
CA ARG A 183 18.18 -28.45 2.63
C ARG A 183 17.03 -28.53 3.61
N ARG A 184 17.13 -29.50 4.54
CA ARG A 184 16.22 -29.58 5.69
C ARG A 184 16.64 -28.57 6.76
N LYS A 185 15.64 -27.89 7.32
CA LYS A 185 15.80 -26.87 8.36
C LYS A 185 15.46 -27.45 9.74
N PRO A 186 15.98 -26.86 10.83
CA PRO A 186 15.68 -27.33 12.20
C PRO A 186 14.20 -27.25 12.60
N TRP A 187 13.41 -26.43 11.89
CA TRP A 187 11.97 -26.28 12.11
C TRP A 187 11.11 -27.21 11.25
N ASP A 188 11.67 -28.31 10.81
CA ASP A 188 11.01 -29.39 10.08
C ASP A 188 10.41 -28.98 8.73
N ALA A 189 11.15 -28.16 8.01
CA ALA A 189 10.87 -27.78 6.64
C ALA A 189 12.02 -28.16 5.71
N ILE A 190 11.70 -28.34 4.43
CA ILE A 190 12.69 -28.45 3.34
C ILE A 190 12.58 -27.18 2.52
N GLU A 191 13.67 -26.43 2.41
CA GLU A 191 13.68 -25.11 1.81
C GLU A 191 14.87 -24.89 0.88
N PHE A 192 14.70 -23.97 -0.08
CA PHE A 192 15.76 -23.40 -0.90
C PHE A 192 15.44 -21.93 -1.20
N VAL A 193 16.45 -21.14 -1.56
CA VAL A 193 16.32 -19.73 -1.87
C VAL A 193 16.85 -19.44 -3.27
N VAL A 194 16.01 -18.84 -4.10
CA VAL A 194 16.32 -18.38 -5.45
C VAL A 194 16.71 -16.92 -5.41
N ARG A 195 17.68 -16.53 -6.23
CA ARG A 195 18.04 -15.15 -6.52
C ARG A 195 17.49 -14.74 -7.88
N ASP A 196 16.71 -13.65 -7.93
CA ASP A 196 16.28 -13.06 -9.19
C ASP A 196 17.38 -12.17 -9.83
N PRO A 197 17.19 -11.67 -11.06
CA PRO A 197 18.17 -10.83 -11.75
C PRO A 197 18.51 -9.50 -11.06
N ASP A 198 17.64 -9.01 -10.17
CA ASP A 198 17.84 -7.80 -9.35
C ASP A 198 18.37 -8.10 -7.95
N GLY A 199 18.69 -9.37 -7.70
CA GLY A 199 19.18 -9.86 -6.43
C GLY A 199 18.07 -10.10 -5.41
N ASN A 200 16.79 -10.07 -5.73
CA ASN A 200 15.72 -10.42 -4.81
C ASN A 200 15.78 -11.88 -4.38
N LEU A 201 15.60 -12.14 -3.09
CA LEU A 201 15.62 -13.48 -2.52
C LEU A 201 14.22 -14.02 -2.36
N ILE A 202 13.93 -15.12 -3.02
CA ILE A 202 12.63 -15.80 -3.01
C ILE A 202 12.82 -17.17 -2.37
N LEU A 203 12.24 -17.38 -1.19
CA LEU A 203 12.25 -18.65 -0.50
C LEU A 203 11.11 -19.54 -1.02
N PHE A 204 11.43 -20.80 -1.26
CA PHE A 204 10.46 -21.85 -1.51
C PHE A 204 10.64 -22.95 -0.46
N GLY A 205 9.54 -23.34 0.20
CA GLY A 205 9.58 -24.32 1.27
C GLY A 205 8.37 -25.24 1.28
N SER A 206 8.57 -26.46 1.80
CA SER A 206 7.51 -27.43 2.12
C SER A 206 7.77 -28.04 3.49
N PRO A 207 6.76 -28.62 4.17
CA PRO A 207 7.00 -29.53 5.28
C PRO A 207 8.00 -30.64 4.91
N ALA A 208 8.80 -31.11 5.89
CA ALA A 208 9.83 -32.10 5.69
C ALA A 208 9.31 -33.53 5.67
#